data_d679efc5bdd14478826cb77c1f3661cc
#
_entry.id   d679efc5bdd14478826cb77c1f3661cc
#
_cell.length_a   1.000
_cell.length_b   1.000
_cell.length_c   1.000
_cell.angle_alpha   90.00
_cell.angle_beta   90.00
_cell.angle_gamma   90.00
#
_symmetry.space_group_name_H-M   'P 1'
#
loop_
_entity.id
_entity.type
_entity.pdbx_description
1 polymer ?
#
loop_
_entity_poly.entity_id
_entity_poly.type
_entity_poly.pdbx_seq_one_letter_code
_entity_poly.pdbx_strand_id
1 'polypeptide(L)'
;MRLDHLLSKEKEVEEVSWLEQSFGTEYGMLPGYQPAYGFTSDQGAYITYYQVAAIQSAISSMGVRYNMGPYSFSASQRVLMPDAVLENGSGICIETAVLMASVLESASMHAMIVFTPGHAQTAVETWSGSGQYFLIETTMLPFTATQDALQSLIQPLSAEEWANYLYNKEQEAQQSGGMVYVVDCDLAPVLNIQGLNY
;
A
#
# COMPACT_ATOMS: atom_id res chain seq x y z
N MET A 1 8.11 -11.64 -1.51
CA MET A 1 7.27 -12.30 -0.45
C MET A 1 5.92 -12.60 -1.07
N ARG A 2 5.35 -13.81 -0.90
CA ARG A 2 4.08 -14.17 -1.53
C ARG A 2 2.90 -13.81 -0.64
N LEU A 3 1.84 -13.28 -1.22
CA LEU A 3 0.60 -12.91 -0.54
C LEU A 3 0.00 -14.12 0.22
N ASP A 4 0.07 -15.31 -0.40
CA ASP A 4 -0.33 -16.59 0.20
C ASP A 4 0.39 -16.87 1.54
N HIS A 5 1.64 -16.42 1.71
CA HIS A 5 2.37 -16.55 2.96
C HIS A 5 1.87 -15.57 4.04
N LEU A 6 1.46 -14.36 3.65
CA LEU A 6 0.83 -13.40 4.56
C LEU A 6 -0.55 -13.86 5.01
N LEU A 7 -1.32 -14.43 4.09
CA LEU A 7 -2.69 -14.89 4.35
C LEU A 7 -2.75 -16.28 4.98
N SER A 8 -1.69 -17.12 4.87
CA SER A 8 -1.66 -18.49 5.40
C SER A 8 -1.17 -18.60 6.84
N LYS A 9 -0.67 -17.55 7.47
CA LYS A 9 -0.42 -17.56 8.90
C LYS A 9 -1.76 -17.51 9.63
N GLU A 10 -2.25 -18.69 10.00
CA GLU A 10 -3.40 -18.96 10.85
C GLU A 10 -3.30 -18.25 12.22
N LYS A 11 -3.50 -16.95 12.24
CA LYS A 11 -4.17 -16.32 13.36
C LYS A 11 -5.60 -16.14 12.89
N GLU A 12 -6.55 -16.71 13.62
CA GLU A 12 -7.99 -16.48 13.46
C GLU A 12 -8.21 -14.97 13.34
N VAL A 13 -8.32 -14.51 12.11
CA VAL A 13 -8.60 -13.11 11.80
C VAL A 13 -10.11 -13.04 11.73
N GLU A 14 -10.77 -12.88 12.88
CA GLU A 14 -12.19 -12.49 12.96
C GLU A 14 -12.49 -11.30 12.01
N GLU A 15 -11.45 -10.53 11.70
CA GLU A 15 -11.47 -9.33 10.87
C GLU A 15 -11.55 -9.60 9.36
N VAL A 16 -11.17 -10.77 8.87
CA VAL A 16 -11.33 -11.13 7.45
C VAL A 16 -12.70 -11.78 7.20
N SER A 17 -13.40 -12.22 8.26
CA SER A 17 -14.69 -12.89 8.12
C SER A 17 -15.76 -11.99 7.46
N TRP A 18 -15.70 -10.68 7.67
CA TRP A 18 -16.61 -9.74 7.00
C TRP A 18 -16.28 -9.55 5.51
N LEU A 19 -15.01 -9.66 5.11
CA LEU A 19 -14.60 -9.68 3.71
C LEU A 19 -15.13 -10.93 3.02
N GLU A 20 -14.97 -12.09 3.64
CA GLU A 20 -15.53 -13.36 3.16
C GLU A 20 -17.05 -13.32 3.10
N GLN A 21 -17.72 -12.72 4.10
CA GLN A 21 -19.17 -12.55 4.10
C GLN A 21 -19.66 -11.57 3.02
N SER A 22 -18.88 -10.54 2.70
CA SER A 22 -19.25 -9.53 1.71
C SER A 22 -19.06 -10.01 0.27
N PHE A 23 -18.08 -10.88 0.02
CA PHE A 23 -17.73 -11.36 -1.33
C PHE A 23 -18.18 -12.79 -1.62
N GLY A 24 -18.67 -13.51 -0.61
CA GLY A 24 -19.01 -14.92 -0.70
C GLY A 24 -17.78 -15.81 -0.88
N THR A 25 -17.90 -17.04 -0.39
CA THR A 25 -16.82 -18.04 -0.46
C THR A 25 -16.53 -18.55 -1.88
N GLU A 26 -17.37 -18.19 -2.88
CA GLU A 26 -17.23 -18.69 -4.25
C GLU A 26 -16.06 -18.05 -5.01
N TYR A 27 -15.61 -16.86 -4.63
CA TYR A 27 -14.62 -16.12 -5.42
C TYR A 27 -13.26 -16.02 -4.77
N GLY A 28 -13.05 -16.42 -3.54
CA GLY A 28 -11.77 -16.28 -2.83
C GLY A 28 -11.07 -14.97 -3.19
N MET A 29 -10.39 -14.28 -2.32
CA MET A 29 -9.63 -13.10 -2.73
C MET A 29 -8.43 -13.55 -3.57
N LEU A 30 -8.61 -13.53 -4.90
CA LEU A 30 -7.52 -13.78 -5.83
C LEU A 30 -6.60 -12.55 -5.85
N PRO A 31 -5.29 -12.75 -5.85
CA PRO A 31 -4.36 -11.64 -5.96
C PRO A 31 -4.49 -10.97 -7.34
N GLY A 32 -4.29 -9.65 -7.36
CA GLY A 32 -4.29 -8.84 -8.58
C GLY A 32 -5.65 -8.32 -9.02
N TYR A 33 -5.64 -7.55 -10.10
CA TYR A 33 -6.85 -7.04 -10.72
C TYR A 33 -7.69 -8.17 -11.31
N GLN A 34 -9.01 -8.04 -11.26
CA GLN A 34 -9.95 -9.13 -11.56
C GLN A 34 -10.70 -8.99 -12.90
N PRO A 35 -10.03 -8.72 -14.04
CA PRO A 35 -10.71 -8.60 -15.34
C PRO A 35 -11.26 -9.92 -15.83
N ALA A 36 -10.64 -11.03 -15.46
CA ALA A 36 -10.97 -12.37 -15.96
C ALA A 36 -12.38 -12.85 -15.56
N TYR A 37 -13.00 -12.21 -14.56
CA TYR A 37 -14.33 -12.55 -14.07
C TYR A 37 -15.46 -11.70 -14.68
N GLY A 38 -15.16 -10.89 -15.69
CA GLY A 38 -16.14 -10.05 -16.35
C GLY A 38 -16.61 -8.84 -15.51
N PHE A 39 -15.88 -8.46 -14.49
CA PHE A 39 -16.17 -7.26 -13.72
C PHE A 39 -15.95 -6.00 -14.54
N THR A 40 -16.82 -5.02 -14.34
CA THR A 40 -16.61 -3.65 -14.84
C THR A 40 -15.46 -2.97 -14.08
N SER A 41 -14.93 -1.87 -14.60
CA SER A 41 -13.89 -1.09 -13.93
C SER A 41 -14.29 -0.66 -12.51
N ASP A 42 -15.55 -0.27 -12.30
CA ASP A 42 -16.05 0.15 -10.99
C ASP A 42 -16.11 -1.04 -10.01
N GLN A 43 -16.57 -2.19 -10.49
CA GLN A 43 -16.57 -3.43 -9.69
C GLN A 43 -15.15 -3.88 -9.38
N GLY A 44 -14.24 -3.76 -10.34
CA GLY A 44 -12.83 -4.07 -10.16
C GLY A 44 -12.16 -3.15 -9.14
N ALA A 45 -12.41 -1.84 -9.21
CA ALA A 45 -11.93 -0.89 -8.23
C ALA A 45 -12.44 -1.20 -6.81
N TYR A 46 -13.71 -1.60 -6.70
CA TYR A 46 -14.28 -2.03 -5.42
C TYR A 46 -13.55 -3.27 -4.85
N ILE A 47 -13.29 -4.27 -5.69
CA ILE A 47 -12.52 -5.46 -5.29
C ILE A 47 -11.10 -5.07 -4.87
N THR A 48 -10.42 -4.22 -5.65
CA THR A 48 -9.08 -3.71 -5.32
C THR A 48 -9.05 -3.01 -3.96
N TYR A 49 -10.06 -2.20 -3.66
CA TYR A 49 -10.19 -1.56 -2.35
C TYR A 49 -10.19 -2.58 -1.20
N TYR A 50 -10.94 -3.66 -1.33
CA TYR A 50 -10.98 -4.69 -0.29
C TYR A 50 -9.72 -5.56 -0.24
N GLN A 51 -9.07 -5.79 -1.36
CA GLN A 51 -7.75 -6.44 -1.37
C GLN A 51 -6.72 -5.61 -0.61
N VAL A 52 -6.68 -4.30 -0.82
CA VAL A 52 -5.83 -3.36 -0.08
C VAL A 52 -6.15 -3.41 1.42
N ALA A 53 -7.44 -3.38 1.77
CA ALA A 53 -7.90 -3.47 3.15
C ALA A 53 -7.47 -4.78 3.83
N ALA A 54 -7.58 -5.91 3.13
CA ALA A 54 -7.14 -7.20 3.62
C ALA A 54 -5.61 -7.27 3.82
N ILE A 55 -4.84 -6.69 2.91
CA ILE A 55 -3.38 -6.61 3.02
C ILE A 55 -3.00 -5.79 4.26
N GLN A 56 -3.61 -4.62 4.47
CA GLN A 56 -3.36 -3.81 5.66
C GLN A 56 -3.75 -4.54 6.94
N SER A 57 -4.88 -5.23 6.95
CA SER A 57 -5.34 -6.04 8.08
C SER A 57 -4.36 -7.18 8.37
N ALA A 58 -3.90 -7.88 7.35
CA ALA A 58 -2.90 -8.94 7.48
C ALA A 58 -1.57 -8.43 8.08
N ILE A 59 -1.07 -7.29 7.58
CA ILE A 59 0.16 -6.64 8.10
C ILE A 59 -0.05 -6.27 9.58
N SER A 60 -1.21 -5.70 9.93
CA SER A 60 -1.56 -5.35 11.32
C SER A 60 -1.62 -6.59 12.22
N SER A 61 -2.23 -7.68 11.75
CA SER A 61 -2.37 -8.93 12.51
C SER A 61 -1.03 -9.63 12.74
N MET A 62 -0.04 -9.38 11.88
CA MET A 62 1.35 -9.82 12.07
C MET A 62 2.08 -9.01 13.16
N GLY A 63 1.44 -8.01 13.74
CA GLY A 63 1.98 -7.19 14.81
C GLY A 63 2.85 -6.03 14.35
N VAL A 64 2.86 -5.72 13.05
CA VAL A 64 3.62 -4.57 12.53
C VAL A 64 3.01 -3.27 13.03
N ARG A 65 3.85 -2.39 13.56
CA ARG A 65 3.48 -1.09 14.13
C ARG A 65 4.26 0.02 13.46
N TYR A 66 3.61 1.13 13.27
CA TYR A 66 4.31 2.35 12.90
C TYR A 66 5.19 2.82 14.07
N ASN A 67 6.42 3.18 13.75
CA ASN A 67 7.38 3.71 14.72
C ASN A 67 7.86 5.09 14.26
N MET A 68 7.61 6.11 15.05
CA MET A 68 8.22 7.43 14.85
C MET A 68 9.68 7.41 15.33
N GLY A 69 10.55 6.71 14.61
CA GLY A 69 11.97 6.69 14.93
C GLY A 69 12.60 8.08 14.89
N PRO A 70 13.80 8.25 15.46
CA PRO A 70 14.52 9.50 15.37
C PRO A 70 14.89 9.74 13.90
N TYR A 71 14.23 10.70 13.27
CA TYR A 71 14.60 11.16 11.94
C TYR A 71 15.91 11.92 12.01
N SER A 72 16.93 11.45 11.31
CA SER A 72 18.15 12.21 11.09
C SER A 72 18.13 12.78 9.68
N PHE A 73 17.75 14.03 9.53
CA PHE A 73 17.82 14.74 8.25
C PHE A 73 19.27 15.06 7.81
N SER A 74 20.25 14.79 8.66
CA SER A 74 21.66 15.15 8.41
C SER A 74 22.57 13.98 8.03
N ALA A 75 22.05 12.73 8.04
CA ALA A 75 22.79 11.54 7.67
C ALA A 75 21.95 10.67 6.72
N SER A 76 22.62 9.81 5.94
CA SER A 76 21.92 8.81 5.13
C SER A 76 21.09 7.92 6.03
N GLN A 77 19.77 7.90 5.80
CA GLN A 77 18.86 7.04 6.55
C GLN A 77 18.94 5.62 5.99
N ARG A 78 19.16 4.65 6.87
CA ARG A 78 19.04 3.25 6.52
C ARG A 78 17.57 2.86 6.53
N VAL A 79 17.09 2.30 5.44
CA VAL A 79 15.71 1.80 5.28
C VAL A 79 15.72 0.29 5.48
N LEU A 80 14.87 -0.20 6.36
CA LEU A 80 14.65 -1.63 6.55
C LEU A 80 13.89 -2.19 5.35
N MET A 81 14.31 -3.36 4.89
CA MET A 81 13.61 -4.11 3.87
C MET A 81 12.34 -4.75 4.43
N PRO A 82 11.35 -5.08 3.59
CA PRO A 82 10.08 -5.63 4.02
C PRO A 82 10.18 -6.80 5.00
N ASP A 83 11.08 -7.74 4.75
CA ASP A 83 11.28 -8.90 5.63
C ASP A 83 11.78 -8.48 7.02
N ALA A 84 12.70 -7.52 7.08
CA ALA A 84 13.18 -6.98 8.35
C ALA A 84 12.10 -6.19 9.11
N VAL A 85 11.21 -5.48 8.39
CA VAL A 85 10.05 -4.79 9.02
C VAL A 85 9.11 -5.82 9.65
N LEU A 86 8.83 -6.92 8.95
CA LEU A 86 7.99 -8.01 9.45
C LEU A 86 8.64 -8.74 10.65
N GLU A 87 9.94 -9.01 10.59
CA GLU A 87 10.67 -9.64 11.68
C GLU A 87 10.75 -8.76 12.93
N ASN A 88 10.99 -7.46 12.74
CA ASN A 88 11.09 -6.50 13.85
C ASN A 88 9.71 -6.08 14.39
N GLY A 89 8.62 -6.36 13.66
CA GLY A 89 7.28 -5.94 14.01
C GLY A 89 7.09 -4.42 14.04
N SER A 90 7.94 -3.65 13.36
CA SER A 90 7.80 -2.19 13.29
C SER A 90 8.59 -1.58 12.15
N GLY A 91 8.12 -0.42 11.66
CA GLY A 91 8.80 0.37 10.63
C GLY A 91 8.40 1.84 10.69
N ILE A 92 9.24 2.71 10.13
CA ILE A 92 8.93 4.12 9.88
C ILE A 92 8.10 4.26 8.59
N CYS A 93 7.62 5.47 8.26
CA CYS A 93 6.72 5.69 7.11
C CYS A 93 7.24 5.11 5.79
N ILE A 94 8.50 5.33 5.44
CA ILE A 94 9.10 4.77 4.22
C ILE A 94 9.15 3.24 4.25
N GLU A 95 9.46 2.64 5.40
CA GLU A 95 9.60 1.20 5.55
C GLU A 95 8.25 0.50 5.44
N THR A 96 7.21 1.07 6.08
CA THR A 96 5.85 0.55 5.98
C THR A 96 5.24 0.78 4.59
N ALA A 97 5.58 1.89 3.93
CA ALA A 97 5.17 2.15 2.55
C ALA A 97 5.84 1.18 1.57
N VAL A 98 7.15 0.90 1.72
CA VAL A 98 7.86 -0.10 0.90
C VAL A 98 7.31 -1.51 1.15
N LEU A 99 7.01 -1.87 2.40
CA LEU A 99 6.36 -3.15 2.71
C LEU A 99 5.01 -3.27 2.00
N MET A 100 4.16 -2.24 2.11
CA MET A 100 2.85 -2.24 1.46
C MET A 100 2.96 -2.34 -0.06
N ALA A 101 3.82 -1.53 -0.67
CA ALA A 101 4.07 -1.58 -2.12
C ALA A 101 4.57 -2.95 -2.56
N SER A 102 5.52 -3.56 -1.83
CA SER A 102 6.06 -4.88 -2.15
C SER A 102 4.98 -5.98 -2.11
N VAL A 103 4.02 -5.90 -1.18
CA VAL A 103 2.92 -6.86 -1.11
C VAL A 103 1.94 -6.65 -2.27
N LEU A 104 1.63 -5.41 -2.61
CA LEU A 104 0.76 -5.07 -3.76
C LEU A 104 1.36 -5.55 -5.08
N GLU A 105 2.65 -5.28 -5.32
CA GLU A 105 3.38 -5.78 -6.50
C GLU A 105 3.42 -7.32 -6.54
N SER A 106 3.62 -7.96 -5.39
CA SER A 106 3.58 -9.43 -5.30
C SER A 106 2.20 -10.00 -5.63
N ALA A 107 1.16 -9.18 -5.46
CA ALA A 107 -0.22 -9.49 -5.86
C ALA A 107 -0.51 -9.08 -7.32
N SER A 108 0.48 -8.67 -8.11
CA SER A 108 0.32 -8.17 -9.48
C SER A 108 -0.59 -6.94 -9.57
N MET A 109 -0.46 -6.04 -8.61
CA MET A 109 -1.17 -4.77 -8.57
C MET A 109 -0.15 -3.64 -8.69
N HIS A 110 -0.39 -2.70 -9.61
CA HIS A 110 0.52 -1.60 -9.91
C HIS A 110 0.61 -0.62 -8.73
N ALA A 111 1.71 -0.66 -8.00
CA ALA A 111 1.97 0.17 -6.84
C ALA A 111 2.94 1.32 -7.14
N MET A 112 2.78 2.40 -6.39
CA MET A 112 3.67 3.54 -6.38
C MET A 112 4.01 3.91 -4.94
N ILE A 113 5.19 4.51 -4.74
CA ILE A 113 5.56 5.13 -3.47
C ILE A 113 5.66 6.64 -3.69
N VAL A 114 4.92 7.38 -2.88
CA VAL A 114 4.92 8.86 -2.91
C VAL A 114 5.73 9.38 -1.75
N PHE A 115 6.79 10.10 -2.06
CA PHE A 115 7.62 10.78 -1.07
C PHE A 115 7.28 12.26 -1.04
N THR A 116 6.95 12.75 0.13
CA THR A 116 6.79 14.18 0.42
C THR A 116 7.76 14.57 1.53
N PRO A 117 8.05 15.86 1.76
CA PRO A 117 8.93 16.25 2.86
C PRO A 117 8.49 15.66 4.20
N GLY A 118 9.31 14.79 4.76
CA GLY A 118 9.07 14.15 6.06
C GLY A 118 8.05 13.00 6.06
N HIS A 119 7.53 12.57 4.90
CA HIS A 119 6.53 11.50 4.83
C HIS A 119 6.66 10.63 3.58
N ALA A 120 6.22 9.38 3.68
CA ALA A 120 6.08 8.45 2.57
C ALA A 120 4.76 7.70 2.68
N GLN A 121 4.08 7.55 1.54
CA GLN A 121 2.80 6.84 1.42
C GLN A 121 2.87 5.89 0.23
N THR A 122 1.98 4.90 0.22
CA THR A 122 1.81 4.01 -0.93
C THR A 122 0.58 4.44 -1.72
N ALA A 123 0.64 4.32 -3.03
CA ALA A 123 -0.55 4.39 -3.88
C ALA A 123 -0.65 3.10 -4.69
N VAL A 124 -1.84 2.69 -5.06
CA VAL A 124 -2.09 1.56 -5.96
C VAL A 124 -3.15 1.95 -6.97
N GLU A 125 -2.95 1.58 -8.21
CA GLU A 125 -3.93 1.82 -9.26
C GLU A 125 -5.22 1.03 -8.95
N THR A 126 -6.38 1.66 -9.12
CA THR A 126 -7.67 1.02 -8.80
C THR A 126 -8.04 -0.10 -9.75
N TRP A 127 -7.52 -0.03 -10.97
CA TRP A 127 -7.69 -0.98 -12.05
C TRP A 127 -6.57 -0.79 -13.06
N SER A 128 -6.10 -1.85 -13.69
CA SER A 128 -5.01 -1.77 -14.66
C SER A 128 -5.26 -0.75 -15.78
N GLY A 129 -4.45 0.28 -15.84
CA GLY A 129 -4.54 1.37 -16.82
C GLY A 129 -5.67 2.36 -16.56
N SER A 130 -6.24 2.42 -15.34
CA SER A 130 -7.31 3.35 -15.00
C SER A 130 -6.84 4.79 -14.82
N GLY A 131 -5.59 5.01 -14.44
CA GLY A 131 -5.07 6.30 -14.01
C GLY A 131 -5.72 6.84 -12.73
N GLN A 132 -6.51 6.00 -12.02
CA GLN A 132 -7.14 6.29 -10.75
C GLN A 132 -6.42 5.51 -9.65
N TYR A 133 -6.28 6.06 -8.46
CA TYR A 133 -5.46 5.48 -7.42
C TYR A 133 -6.18 5.42 -6.08
N PHE A 134 -5.84 4.42 -5.29
CA PHE A 134 -6.03 4.44 -3.85
C PHE A 134 -4.74 4.93 -3.20
N LEU A 135 -4.80 6.06 -2.51
CA LEU A 135 -3.71 6.52 -1.65
C LEU A 135 -3.86 5.85 -0.28
N ILE A 136 -2.79 5.21 0.17
CA ILE A 136 -2.80 4.33 1.33
C ILE A 136 -1.92 4.93 2.43
N GLU A 137 -2.53 5.20 3.59
CA GLU A 137 -1.81 5.64 4.77
C GLU A 137 -1.34 4.43 5.61
N THR A 138 -0.03 4.27 5.74
CA THR A 138 0.58 3.13 6.45
C THR A 138 1.09 3.48 7.85
N THR A 139 1.06 4.78 8.24
CA THR A 139 1.53 5.21 9.56
C THR A 139 0.50 4.98 10.67
N MET A 140 -0.69 4.54 10.33
CA MET A 140 -1.75 4.19 11.28
C MET A 140 -1.71 2.72 11.74
N LEU A 141 -0.67 1.97 11.39
CA LEU A 141 -0.48 0.58 11.81
C LEU A 141 -0.13 0.47 13.32
N PRO A 142 -0.68 -0.51 14.05
CA PRO A 142 -1.73 -1.44 13.66
C PRO A 142 -3.10 -0.77 13.75
N PHE A 143 -4.04 -1.19 12.91
CA PHE A 143 -5.41 -0.71 12.99
C PHE A 143 -6.39 -1.87 13.07
N THR A 144 -7.57 -1.61 13.62
CA THR A 144 -8.70 -2.55 13.56
C THR A 144 -9.50 -2.23 12.31
N ALA A 145 -9.74 -3.23 11.48
CA ALA A 145 -10.45 -3.07 10.22
C ALA A 145 -11.95 -2.80 10.43
N THR A 146 -12.28 -1.59 10.86
CA THR A 146 -13.65 -1.08 10.81
C THR A 146 -13.87 -0.31 9.51
N GLN A 147 -15.11 -0.23 9.04
CA GLN A 147 -15.41 0.50 7.81
C GLN A 147 -14.93 1.96 7.86
N ASP A 148 -15.11 2.63 9.00
CA ASP A 148 -14.68 4.02 9.21
C ASP A 148 -13.15 4.16 9.19
N ALA A 149 -12.43 3.19 9.80
CA ALA A 149 -10.98 3.16 9.79
C ALA A 149 -10.45 2.95 8.36
N LEU A 150 -11.03 2.04 7.59
CA LEU A 150 -10.63 1.79 6.21
C LEU A 150 -10.83 3.01 5.32
N GLN A 151 -11.93 3.74 5.46
CA GLN A 151 -12.18 4.97 4.69
C GLN A 151 -11.17 6.07 4.97
N SER A 152 -10.61 6.14 6.18
CA SER A 152 -9.55 7.09 6.53
C SER A 152 -8.16 6.68 6.08
N LEU A 153 -7.94 5.38 5.86
CA LEU A 153 -6.64 4.80 5.53
C LEU A 153 -6.44 4.56 4.04
N ILE A 154 -7.52 4.39 3.28
CA ILE A 154 -7.52 4.10 1.85
C ILE A 154 -8.38 5.17 1.17
N GLN A 155 -7.73 6.20 0.65
CA GLN A 155 -8.40 7.33 -0.01
C GLN A 155 -8.49 7.09 -1.51
N PRO A 156 -9.71 6.96 -2.08
CA PRO A 156 -9.87 6.90 -3.53
C PRO A 156 -9.61 8.27 -4.15
N LEU A 157 -8.85 8.29 -5.24
CA LEU A 157 -8.54 9.47 -6.02
C LEU A 157 -8.81 9.19 -7.50
N SER A 158 -9.67 9.98 -8.13
CA SER A 158 -9.79 10.02 -9.58
C SER A 158 -8.48 10.50 -10.22
N ALA A 159 -8.33 10.35 -11.53
CA ALA A 159 -7.15 10.82 -12.24
C ALA A 159 -6.90 12.33 -12.04
N GLU A 160 -7.96 13.15 -12.00
CA GLU A 160 -7.86 14.57 -11.73
C GLU A 160 -7.47 14.87 -10.28
N GLU A 161 -8.07 14.17 -9.32
CA GLU A 161 -7.74 14.33 -7.89
C GLU A 161 -6.32 13.87 -7.60
N TRP A 162 -5.85 12.80 -8.25
CA TRP A 162 -4.46 12.35 -8.17
C TRP A 162 -3.49 13.42 -8.67
N ALA A 163 -3.74 13.99 -9.86
CA ALA A 163 -2.92 15.07 -10.40
C ALA A 163 -2.91 16.31 -9.49
N ASN A 164 -4.08 16.70 -8.97
CA ASN A 164 -4.23 17.81 -8.04
C ASN A 164 -3.52 17.53 -6.69
N TYR A 165 -3.60 16.29 -6.18
CA TYR A 165 -2.89 15.88 -4.99
C TYR A 165 -1.37 16.06 -5.15
N LEU A 166 -0.79 15.54 -6.22
CA LEU A 166 0.65 15.67 -6.49
C LEU A 166 1.04 17.15 -6.67
N TYR A 167 0.28 17.92 -7.44
CA TYR A 167 0.52 19.34 -7.62
C TYR A 167 0.53 20.12 -6.30
N ASN A 168 -0.47 19.88 -5.44
CA ASN A 168 -0.55 20.55 -4.14
C ASN A 168 0.62 20.14 -3.24
N LYS A 169 1.00 18.86 -3.23
CA LYS A 169 2.16 18.39 -2.46
C LYS A 169 3.47 18.98 -2.96
N GLU A 170 3.62 19.18 -4.26
CA GLU A 170 4.78 19.86 -4.84
C GLU A 170 4.84 21.35 -4.42
N GLN A 171 3.71 22.05 -4.41
CA GLN A 171 3.64 23.45 -3.93
C GLN A 171 4.01 23.53 -2.43
N GLU A 172 3.47 22.62 -1.60
CA GLU A 172 3.82 22.55 -0.17
C GLU A 172 5.33 22.26 0.02
N ALA A 173 5.88 21.33 -0.75
CA ALA A 173 7.30 20.97 -0.69
C ALA A 173 8.21 22.12 -1.09
N GLN A 174 7.89 22.86 -2.14
CA GLN A 174 8.65 24.03 -2.60
C GLN A 174 8.72 25.13 -1.52
N GLN A 175 7.64 25.35 -0.79
CA GLN A 175 7.60 26.33 0.31
C GLN A 175 8.53 25.94 1.47
N SER A 176 8.77 24.66 1.68
CA SER A 176 9.68 24.13 2.70
C SER A 176 11.10 23.83 2.19
N GLY A 177 11.37 24.11 0.92
CA GLY A 177 12.67 23.80 0.28
C GLY A 177 12.88 22.31 0.00
N GLY A 178 11.80 21.53 -0.02
CA GLY A 178 11.81 20.11 -0.33
C GLY A 178 11.33 19.80 -1.75
N MET A 179 11.19 18.51 -2.05
CA MET A 179 10.70 17.99 -3.33
C MET A 179 9.72 16.83 -3.08
N VAL A 180 8.86 16.58 -4.05
CA VAL A 180 8.01 15.39 -4.10
C VAL A 180 8.61 14.41 -5.12
N TYR A 181 8.63 13.15 -4.76
CA TYR A 181 9.02 12.07 -5.67
C TYR A 181 7.92 11.02 -5.72
N VAL A 182 7.65 10.51 -6.91
CA VAL A 182 6.81 9.34 -7.10
C VAL A 182 7.68 8.25 -7.71
N VAL A 183 7.79 7.14 -7.01
CA VAL A 183 8.46 5.93 -7.50
C VAL A 183 7.39 4.97 -8.00
N ASP A 184 7.36 4.79 -9.30
CA ASP A 184 6.53 3.79 -9.96
C ASP A 184 7.25 2.44 -9.88
N CYS A 185 6.65 1.47 -9.18
CA CYS A 185 7.30 0.19 -8.92
C CYS A 185 7.37 -0.69 -10.18
N ASP A 186 6.42 -0.57 -11.10
CA ASP A 186 6.44 -1.28 -12.38
C ASP A 186 7.54 -0.78 -13.33
N LEU A 187 7.88 0.51 -13.26
CA LEU A 187 8.93 1.10 -14.08
C LEU A 187 10.34 0.85 -13.53
N ALA A 188 10.48 0.55 -12.25
CA ALA A 188 11.78 0.36 -11.62
C ALA A 188 12.64 -0.71 -12.32
N PRO A 189 12.13 -1.92 -12.67
CA PRO A 189 12.88 -2.92 -13.43
C PRO A 189 13.23 -2.46 -14.84
N VAL A 190 12.35 -1.71 -15.51
CA VAL A 190 12.55 -1.19 -16.88
C VAL A 190 13.69 -0.17 -16.90
N LEU A 191 13.82 0.61 -15.83
CA LEU A 191 14.90 1.59 -15.64
C LEU A 191 16.20 0.97 -15.09
N ASN A 192 16.28 -0.36 -15.06
CA ASN A 192 17.43 -1.11 -14.53
C ASN A 192 17.71 -0.83 -13.04
N ILE A 193 16.70 -0.39 -12.30
CA ILE A 193 16.74 -0.31 -10.85
C ILE A 193 16.53 -1.73 -10.34
N GLN A 194 17.63 -2.42 -10.06
CA GLN A 194 17.55 -3.79 -9.56
C GLN A 194 17.02 -3.82 -8.14
N GLY A 195 16.00 -4.64 -7.92
CA GLY A 195 15.65 -5.08 -6.58
C GLY A 195 16.85 -5.80 -5.94
N LEU A 196 16.98 -5.69 -4.63
CA LEU A 196 18.00 -6.45 -3.92
C LEU A 196 17.68 -7.95 -4.09
N ASN A 197 18.57 -8.66 -4.79
CA ASN A 197 18.51 -10.12 -4.88
C ASN A 197 19.00 -10.67 -3.53
N TYR A 198 18.16 -11.39 -2.84
CA TYR A 198 18.49 -12.22 -1.66
C TYR A 198 18.72 -13.66 -2.06
#